data_a3235fb5addf3786335b8b777f0dc0fe
#
_entry.id   a3235fb5addf3786335b8b777f0dc0fe
#
_cell.length_a   1.000
_cell.length_b   1.000
_cell.length_c   1.000
_cell.angle_alpha   90.00
_cell.angle_beta   90.00
_cell.angle_gamma   90.00
#
_symmetry.space_group_name_H-M   'P 1'
#
loop_
_entity.id
_entity.type
_entity.pdbx_description
1 polymer ?
#
loop_
_entity_poly.entity_id
_entity_poly.type
_entity_poly.pdbx_seq_one_letter_code
_entity_poly.pdbx_strand_id
1 'polypeptide(L)'
;PGARMASVGLADTGFRYVWFAPRTVAGRSAAWIPGNTHTWLEVWFKLTREGDVFTAYQSLDGQTWYKVGSQAVDMADDYYAGMYVAAGTSMQAFFDHLTLTDELHPALPQVKGLKAEALNSGRVSLAWQPVAHADYYVVRRAASIDKEWEIVDGFCQDTVFVDEKLEAETGYVYDVRPVGMSGEGEAATVSVETPVMAVPASPSGLKVWPGGEKAFLSWAETDEASTYVVYRAEGNGTGFERVSETEATEYVDVGLQVGNTYIYKVSAKNTVGEGECTREVSCLSGEASELRLWETVSIIGTPGSWNGEGNTCDKAMDGDIGTFFDSDVSTGAWVGLDLGRNTRAMVSRIGYAPRNSTYAKRLKDGCFQLSEDADFTSPVTLYTIDVTDTESGTITYRDVDARKPYRYVRYLSAGEGSSGNIAEAEFWGFPVELAGQEIEFAEIPVKTLDERNFDLQASASSGLPVVFSSSDAGVAQVVGEKVYLKASGTCEIHADQPGNDEYGTAERVSRTLVVSPSAISDAVSAGTLWEVRPLRNAGHWRVIYHGQAKELRATVFDLRGIPVADVHIEKGSVDLSLAAQPRGVYLLKLTDGRSLVVNKLVNY
;
A
#
# COMPACT_ATOMS: atom_id res chain seq x y z
N PRO A 1 41.40 -0.20 -25.31
CA PRO A 1 40.76 1.11 -25.42
C PRO A 1 40.15 1.43 -26.78
N GLY A 2 40.45 0.69 -27.85
CA GLY A 2 39.93 0.94 -29.19
C GLY A 2 38.95 -0.08 -29.73
N ALA A 3 38.67 -1.17 -29.01
CA ALA A 3 37.81 -2.25 -29.46
C ALA A 3 36.30 -1.88 -29.46
N ARG A 4 35.50 -2.61 -30.23
CA ARG A 4 34.03 -2.59 -30.11
C ARG A 4 33.66 -3.07 -28.72
N MET A 5 32.59 -2.53 -28.12
CA MET A 5 32.18 -2.87 -26.78
C MET A 5 30.67 -2.58 -26.58
N ALA A 6 30.08 -3.30 -25.64
CA ALA A 6 28.82 -2.94 -25.04
C ALA A 6 29.01 -2.90 -23.51
N SER A 7 28.51 -1.87 -22.87
CA SER A 7 28.63 -1.71 -21.43
C SER A 7 27.40 -1.01 -20.84
N VAL A 8 27.03 -1.41 -19.64
CA VAL A 8 26.00 -0.79 -18.84
C VAL A 8 26.60 -0.33 -17.52
N GLY A 9 26.16 0.76 -16.95
CA GLY A 9 26.72 1.27 -15.72
C GLY A 9 26.00 2.48 -15.17
N LEU A 10 26.52 3.02 -14.06
CA LEU A 10 26.06 4.21 -13.38
C LEU A 10 27.00 5.38 -13.69
N ALA A 11 26.42 6.51 -14.10
CA ALA A 11 27.17 7.76 -14.24
C ALA A 11 26.77 8.76 -13.16
N ASP A 12 27.75 9.44 -12.57
CA ASP A 12 27.54 10.52 -11.61
C ASP A 12 28.08 11.83 -12.21
N THR A 13 27.17 12.63 -12.77
CA THR A 13 27.45 13.96 -13.33
C THR A 13 26.63 15.03 -12.61
N GLY A 14 26.40 14.84 -11.27
CA GLY A 14 25.50 15.65 -10.47
C GLY A 14 24.07 15.09 -10.40
N PHE A 15 23.67 14.28 -11.36
CA PHE A 15 22.48 13.43 -11.32
C PHE A 15 22.92 12.02 -11.64
N ARG A 16 22.67 11.08 -10.74
CA ARG A 16 23.00 9.66 -10.95
C ARG A 16 22.00 9.02 -11.88
N TYR A 17 22.44 8.52 -13.00
CA TYR A 17 21.60 7.78 -13.93
C TYR A 17 22.32 6.56 -14.48
N VAL A 18 21.56 5.52 -14.77
CA VAL A 18 22.03 4.32 -15.46
C VAL A 18 22.18 4.65 -16.94
N TRP A 19 23.17 4.08 -17.58
CA TRP A 19 23.44 4.26 -18.99
C TRP A 19 23.82 2.94 -19.67
N PHE A 20 23.49 2.86 -20.94
CA PHE A 20 24.01 1.86 -21.85
C PHE A 20 24.90 2.53 -22.90
N ALA A 21 26.12 2.07 -23.05
CA ALA A 21 27.08 2.69 -23.96
C ALA A 21 27.67 1.67 -24.94
N PRO A 22 26.98 1.44 -26.07
CA PRO A 22 27.49 0.62 -27.13
C PRO A 22 28.53 1.40 -27.98
N ARG A 23 29.64 0.73 -28.28
CA ARG A 23 30.62 1.21 -29.26
C ARG A 23 30.61 0.25 -30.46
N THR A 24 29.86 0.61 -31.48
CA THR A 24 29.64 -0.20 -32.68
C THR A 24 30.81 -0.16 -33.66
N VAL A 25 31.68 0.86 -33.57
CA VAL A 25 32.86 1.03 -34.42
C VAL A 25 34.11 1.15 -33.55
N ALA A 26 35.11 0.34 -33.83
CA ALA A 26 36.39 0.36 -33.13
C ALA A 26 37.08 1.74 -33.26
N GLY A 27 37.63 2.25 -32.16
CA GLY A 27 38.32 3.56 -32.13
C GLY A 27 37.41 4.78 -32.07
N ARG A 28 36.09 4.63 -32.12
CA ARG A 28 35.13 5.73 -31.93
C ARG A 28 34.65 5.85 -30.48
N SER A 29 34.04 6.98 -30.15
CA SER A 29 33.36 7.15 -28.86
C SER A 29 32.14 6.23 -28.78
N ALA A 30 31.82 5.74 -27.59
CA ALA A 30 30.58 5.01 -27.36
C ALA A 30 29.38 5.97 -27.44
N ALA A 31 28.29 5.52 -28.01
CA ALA A 31 27.00 6.22 -27.91
C ALA A 31 26.44 6.01 -26.49
N TRP A 32 25.70 6.98 -25.98
CA TRP A 32 25.11 6.90 -24.65
C TRP A 32 23.59 6.82 -24.80
N ILE A 33 23.01 5.79 -24.24
CA ILE A 33 21.56 5.61 -24.13
C ILE A 33 21.23 5.76 -22.66
N PRO A 34 20.57 6.86 -22.25
CA PRO A 34 20.23 7.09 -20.84
C PRO A 34 19.12 6.14 -20.38
N GLY A 35 19.27 5.59 -19.18
CA GLY A 35 18.23 4.89 -18.45
C GLY A 35 17.58 5.80 -17.39
N ASN A 36 16.94 5.21 -16.39
CA ASN A 36 16.29 5.94 -15.31
C ASN A 36 17.29 6.62 -14.36
N THR A 37 16.90 7.76 -13.78
CA THR A 37 17.66 8.44 -12.72
C THR A 37 17.39 7.75 -11.37
N HIS A 38 18.46 7.52 -10.60
CA HIS A 38 18.36 6.94 -9.25
C HIS A 38 19.07 7.81 -8.23
N THR A 39 18.51 7.90 -7.04
CA THR A 39 19.04 8.72 -5.95
C THR A 39 19.94 7.97 -4.97
N TRP A 40 19.97 6.62 -4.94
CA TRP A 40 20.71 5.79 -3.95
C TRP A 40 21.23 4.46 -4.55
N LEU A 41 22.25 4.05 -4.19
CA LEU A 41 23.47 3.34 -3.87
C LEU A 41 23.63 1.90 -4.41
N GLU A 42 22.62 1.05 -4.50
CA GLU A 42 22.76 -0.33 -4.97
C GLU A 42 21.92 -0.51 -6.23
N VAL A 43 22.59 -0.77 -7.33
CA VAL A 43 21.93 -1.02 -8.62
C VAL A 43 22.52 -2.27 -9.23
N TRP A 44 21.64 -3.17 -9.62
CA TRP A 44 22.01 -4.36 -10.37
C TRP A 44 22.05 -4.03 -11.84
N PHE A 45 23.06 -4.55 -12.54
CA PHE A 45 23.19 -4.41 -13.98
C PHE A 45 23.21 -5.79 -14.63
N LYS A 46 22.52 -5.90 -15.75
CA LYS A 46 22.54 -7.08 -16.60
C LYS A 46 22.80 -6.65 -18.02
N LEU A 47 23.73 -7.33 -18.69
CA LEU A 47 24.00 -7.16 -20.10
C LEU A 47 23.85 -8.54 -20.75
N THR A 48 22.95 -8.64 -21.71
CA THR A 48 22.74 -9.86 -22.50
C THR A 48 23.25 -9.67 -23.91
N ARG A 49 23.68 -10.76 -24.52
CA ARG A 49 24.04 -10.82 -25.94
C ARG A 49 23.22 -11.93 -26.62
N GLU A 50 22.60 -11.58 -27.73
CA GLU A 50 21.94 -12.53 -28.61
C GLU A 50 22.39 -12.25 -30.05
N GLY A 51 23.21 -13.16 -30.60
CA GLY A 51 23.96 -12.88 -31.83
C GLY A 51 24.82 -11.63 -31.68
N ASP A 52 24.58 -10.63 -32.52
CA ASP A 52 25.28 -9.33 -32.43
C ASP A 52 24.53 -8.29 -31.63
N VAL A 53 23.33 -8.60 -31.09
CA VAL A 53 22.54 -7.65 -30.31
C VAL A 53 22.89 -7.74 -28.84
N PHE A 54 23.31 -6.62 -28.26
CA PHE A 54 23.52 -6.45 -26.84
C PHE A 54 22.37 -5.65 -26.25
N THR A 55 21.79 -6.17 -25.17
CA THR A 55 20.72 -5.50 -24.42
C THR A 55 21.15 -5.27 -23.00
N ALA A 56 21.01 -4.03 -22.51
CA ALA A 56 21.34 -3.64 -21.16
C ALA A 56 20.08 -3.46 -20.32
N TYR A 57 20.14 -3.92 -19.07
CA TYR A 57 19.07 -3.83 -18.09
C TYR A 57 19.61 -3.27 -16.79
N GLN A 58 18.71 -2.71 -15.99
CA GLN A 58 18.94 -2.27 -14.62
C GLN A 58 17.90 -2.88 -13.68
N SER A 59 18.24 -3.05 -12.41
CA SER A 59 17.33 -3.48 -11.36
C SER A 59 17.74 -2.86 -10.03
N LEU A 60 16.79 -2.65 -9.11
CA LEU A 60 17.04 -2.20 -7.72
C LEU A 60 17.01 -3.36 -6.72
N ASP A 61 16.41 -4.48 -7.10
CA ASP A 61 16.19 -5.65 -6.23
C ASP A 61 16.87 -6.93 -6.75
N GLY A 62 17.50 -6.86 -7.93
CA GLY A 62 18.10 -8.00 -8.61
C GLY A 62 17.09 -9.02 -9.17
N GLN A 63 15.79 -8.73 -9.06
CA GLN A 63 14.69 -9.60 -9.50
C GLN A 63 13.87 -8.97 -10.61
N THR A 64 13.52 -7.71 -10.48
CA THR A 64 12.75 -6.94 -11.45
C THR A 64 13.69 -6.17 -12.36
N TRP A 65 13.70 -6.49 -13.66
CA TRP A 65 14.66 -5.96 -14.61
C TRP A 65 14.02 -4.99 -15.61
N TYR A 66 14.57 -3.79 -15.71
CA TYR A 66 14.13 -2.75 -16.63
C TYR A 66 15.14 -2.56 -17.75
N LYS A 67 14.70 -2.64 -19.00
CA LYS A 67 15.53 -2.44 -20.17
C LYS A 67 16.03 -1.00 -20.26
N VAL A 68 17.33 -0.81 -20.32
CA VAL A 68 17.97 0.50 -20.55
C VAL A 68 18.10 0.80 -22.03
N GLY A 69 18.49 -0.20 -22.82
CA GLY A 69 18.64 -0.05 -24.25
C GLY A 69 19.14 -1.31 -24.92
N SER A 70 19.06 -1.34 -26.25
CA SER A 70 19.52 -2.45 -27.08
C SER A 70 20.24 -1.93 -28.32
N GLN A 71 21.35 -2.57 -28.72
CA GLN A 71 22.15 -2.17 -29.87
C GLN A 71 22.88 -3.36 -30.48
N ALA A 72 22.86 -3.44 -31.79
CA ALA A 72 23.72 -4.37 -32.50
C ALA A 72 25.17 -3.88 -32.47
N VAL A 73 26.08 -4.73 -32.00
CA VAL A 73 27.52 -4.50 -31.98
C VAL A 73 28.18 -5.75 -32.55
N ASP A 74 28.67 -5.67 -33.79
CA ASP A 74 29.39 -6.74 -34.46
C ASP A 74 30.68 -7.05 -33.69
N MET A 75 30.69 -8.12 -32.91
CA MET A 75 31.81 -8.57 -32.08
C MET A 75 32.10 -10.06 -32.41
N ALA A 76 33.38 -10.42 -32.27
CA ALA A 76 33.78 -11.83 -32.40
C ALA A 76 33.05 -12.69 -31.34
N ASP A 77 32.95 -14.01 -31.62
CA ASP A 77 32.35 -14.97 -30.69
C ASP A 77 33.18 -15.07 -29.41
N ASP A 78 34.49 -14.92 -29.49
CA ASP A 78 35.39 -14.82 -28.35
C ASP A 78 35.54 -13.36 -27.91
N TYR A 79 35.09 -13.02 -26.72
CA TYR A 79 35.18 -11.70 -26.14
C TYR A 79 35.46 -11.74 -24.64
N TYR A 80 35.97 -10.63 -24.10
CA TYR A 80 36.19 -10.47 -22.66
C TYR A 80 34.98 -9.79 -22.03
N ALA A 81 34.46 -10.38 -20.95
CA ALA A 81 33.47 -9.77 -20.08
C ALA A 81 34.12 -9.38 -18.75
N GLY A 82 33.78 -8.23 -18.22
CA GLY A 82 34.34 -7.77 -16.95
C GLY A 82 33.76 -6.45 -16.49
N MET A 83 34.12 -6.07 -15.27
CA MET A 83 33.72 -4.83 -14.63
C MET A 83 34.85 -3.80 -14.69
N TYR A 84 34.52 -2.53 -14.82
CA TYR A 84 35.50 -1.45 -14.79
C TYR A 84 34.93 -0.18 -14.16
N VAL A 85 35.81 0.64 -13.61
CA VAL A 85 35.51 1.98 -13.12
C VAL A 85 36.29 2.97 -13.95
N ALA A 86 35.60 3.97 -14.49
CA ALA A 86 36.24 5.06 -15.23
C ALA A 86 35.88 6.40 -14.56
N ALA A 87 36.88 7.10 -14.05
CA ALA A 87 36.68 8.40 -13.40
C ALA A 87 37.80 9.38 -13.80
N GLY A 88 37.44 10.67 -13.88
CA GLY A 88 38.39 11.76 -14.05
C GLY A 88 39.11 12.17 -12.75
N THR A 89 38.63 11.72 -11.61
CA THR A 89 39.15 11.92 -10.26
C THR A 89 39.11 10.58 -9.50
N SER A 90 39.68 10.52 -8.30
CA SER A 90 39.68 9.30 -7.48
C SER A 90 38.24 8.88 -7.18
N MET A 91 37.86 7.68 -7.64
CA MET A 91 36.57 7.05 -7.40
C MET A 91 36.80 5.61 -6.93
N GLN A 92 35.97 5.18 -6.01
CA GLN A 92 35.94 3.77 -5.54
C GLN A 92 34.55 3.21 -5.79
N ALA A 93 34.48 2.03 -6.40
CA ALA A 93 33.26 1.28 -6.57
C ALA A 93 33.44 -0.13 -6.01
N PHE A 94 32.40 -0.64 -5.39
CA PHE A 94 32.33 -2.01 -4.91
C PHE A 94 31.41 -2.79 -5.85
N PHE A 95 31.90 -3.92 -6.31
CA PHE A 95 31.14 -4.84 -7.15
C PHE A 95 30.99 -6.16 -6.38
N ASP A 96 29.80 -6.71 -6.45
CA ASP A 96 29.45 -7.97 -5.80
C ASP A 96 28.61 -8.83 -6.76
N HIS A 97 28.56 -10.14 -6.55
CA HIS A 97 27.72 -11.09 -7.28
C HIS A 97 27.82 -11.03 -8.82
N LEU A 98 29.07 -11.00 -9.38
CA LEU A 98 29.24 -11.16 -10.83
C LEU A 98 28.89 -12.59 -11.23
N THR A 99 27.90 -12.76 -12.09
CA THR A 99 27.53 -14.03 -12.69
C THR A 99 27.65 -13.92 -14.20
N LEU A 100 28.33 -14.88 -14.83
CA LEU A 100 28.36 -15.06 -16.29
C LEU A 100 27.65 -16.37 -16.61
N THR A 101 26.65 -16.30 -17.46
CA THR A 101 25.90 -17.47 -17.92
C THR A 101 25.85 -17.47 -19.44
N ASP A 102 25.96 -18.64 -20.03
CA ASP A 102 25.79 -18.90 -21.46
C ASP A 102 24.44 -19.58 -21.77
N GLU A 103 23.50 -19.49 -20.82
CA GLU A 103 22.18 -20.06 -21.03
C GLU A 103 21.47 -19.37 -22.19
N LEU A 104 21.17 -20.13 -23.21
CA LEU A 104 20.23 -19.75 -24.26
C LEU A 104 18.85 -19.68 -23.62
N HIS A 105 18.34 -18.47 -23.45
CA HIS A 105 16.95 -18.33 -23.02
C HIS A 105 16.04 -18.91 -24.09
N PRO A 106 15.11 -19.79 -23.75
CA PRO A 106 14.19 -20.35 -24.72
C PRO A 106 13.35 -19.22 -25.33
N ALA A 107 13.07 -19.33 -26.63
CA ALA A 107 12.14 -18.40 -27.28
C ALA A 107 10.82 -18.38 -26.52
N LEU A 108 10.28 -17.18 -26.29
CA LEU A 108 9.04 -17.02 -25.58
C LEU A 108 7.88 -17.55 -26.42
N PRO A 109 7.07 -18.46 -25.86
CA PRO A 109 5.87 -18.91 -26.55
C PRO A 109 4.84 -17.77 -26.64
N GLN A 110 3.97 -17.86 -27.63
CA GLN A 110 2.80 -17.00 -27.76
C GLN A 110 1.96 -17.03 -26.47
N VAL A 111 1.36 -15.88 -26.07
CA VAL A 111 0.42 -15.83 -24.95
C VAL A 111 -0.78 -16.75 -25.22
N LYS A 112 -1.27 -17.44 -24.20
CA LYS A 112 -2.44 -18.31 -24.27
C LYS A 112 -3.64 -17.65 -23.61
N GLY A 113 -4.82 -18.02 -24.08
CA GLY A 113 -6.07 -17.59 -23.48
C GLY A 113 -6.33 -16.08 -23.62
N LEU A 114 -5.72 -15.42 -24.61
CA LEU A 114 -6.01 -14.01 -24.90
C LEU A 114 -7.49 -13.84 -25.21
N LYS A 115 -8.13 -12.95 -24.47
CA LYS A 115 -9.54 -12.55 -24.62
C LYS A 115 -9.61 -11.04 -24.67
N ALA A 116 -10.59 -10.55 -25.43
CA ALA A 116 -10.98 -9.16 -25.43
C ALA A 116 -12.48 -9.08 -25.13
N GLU A 117 -12.85 -8.16 -24.26
CA GLU A 117 -14.22 -7.90 -23.86
C GLU A 117 -14.46 -6.39 -23.89
N ALA A 118 -15.48 -5.96 -24.64
CA ALA A 118 -15.91 -4.57 -24.62
C ALA A 118 -16.62 -4.30 -23.30
N LEU A 119 -16.04 -3.44 -22.46
CA LEU A 119 -16.62 -3.03 -21.18
C LEU A 119 -17.76 -2.02 -21.40
N ASN A 120 -17.58 -1.14 -22.37
CA ASN A 120 -18.56 -0.15 -22.81
C ASN A 120 -18.19 0.35 -24.22
N SER A 121 -18.83 1.41 -24.70
CA SER A 121 -18.62 1.93 -26.07
C SER A 121 -17.23 2.56 -26.30
N GLY A 122 -16.50 2.87 -25.24
CA GLY A 122 -15.19 3.52 -25.31
C GLY A 122 -14.04 2.74 -24.65
N ARG A 123 -14.30 1.51 -24.13
CA ARG A 123 -13.32 0.74 -23.37
C ARG A 123 -13.36 -0.75 -23.69
N VAL A 124 -12.19 -1.34 -23.85
CA VAL A 124 -12.00 -2.78 -24.06
C VAL A 124 -11.02 -3.32 -23.04
N SER A 125 -11.39 -4.40 -22.35
CA SER A 125 -10.49 -5.16 -21.48
C SER A 125 -9.86 -6.32 -22.25
N LEU A 126 -8.55 -6.47 -22.10
CA LEU A 126 -7.80 -7.63 -22.54
C LEU A 126 -7.34 -8.44 -21.34
N ALA A 127 -7.37 -9.76 -21.44
CA ALA A 127 -6.82 -10.66 -20.44
C ALA A 127 -6.16 -11.87 -21.10
N TRP A 128 -5.06 -12.35 -20.52
CA TRP A 128 -4.32 -13.51 -21.02
C TRP A 128 -3.65 -14.29 -19.89
N GLN A 129 -3.11 -15.46 -20.23
CA GLN A 129 -2.36 -16.26 -19.28
C GLN A 129 -0.89 -15.81 -19.25
N PRO A 130 -0.24 -15.82 -18.07
CA PRO A 130 1.16 -15.45 -17.95
C PRO A 130 2.05 -16.41 -18.75
N VAL A 131 3.10 -15.86 -19.37
CA VAL A 131 4.12 -16.60 -20.11
C VAL A 131 5.36 -16.72 -19.24
N ALA A 132 5.84 -17.94 -19.03
CA ALA A 132 7.08 -18.18 -18.27
C ALA A 132 8.26 -17.48 -18.93
N HIS A 133 9.09 -16.80 -18.16
CA HIS A 133 10.25 -16.00 -18.59
C HIS A 133 9.92 -14.74 -19.41
N ALA A 134 8.65 -14.32 -19.47
CA ALA A 134 8.30 -13.00 -19.95
C ALA A 134 8.51 -11.99 -18.80
N ASP A 135 9.20 -10.90 -19.10
CA ASP A 135 9.41 -9.80 -18.15
C ASP A 135 8.26 -8.79 -18.21
N TYR A 136 7.66 -8.63 -19.42
CA TYR A 136 6.50 -7.76 -19.68
C TYR A 136 5.84 -8.14 -21.01
N TYR A 137 4.77 -7.45 -21.37
CA TYR A 137 4.05 -7.62 -22.61
C TYR A 137 3.97 -6.30 -23.38
N VAL A 138 4.00 -6.40 -24.71
CA VAL A 138 3.67 -5.30 -25.62
C VAL A 138 2.26 -5.52 -26.12
N VAL A 139 1.38 -4.56 -25.90
CA VAL A 139 0.00 -4.55 -26.38
C VAL A 139 -0.12 -3.57 -27.53
N ARG A 140 -0.64 -4.04 -28.66
CA ARG A 140 -0.86 -3.21 -29.85
C ARG A 140 -2.29 -3.32 -30.32
N ARG A 141 -2.77 -2.28 -30.97
CA ARG A 141 -4.11 -2.16 -31.54
C ARG A 141 -4.04 -1.80 -33.02
N ALA A 142 -4.97 -2.31 -33.80
CA ALA A 142 -5.21 -1.90 -35.18
C ALA A 142 -6.71 -1.94 -35.49
N ALA A 143 -7.15 -1.21 -36.52
CA ALA A 143 -8.53 -1.28 -37.02
C ALA A 143 -8.82 -2.62 -37.76
N SER A 144 -7.81 -3.28 -38.30
CA SER A 144 -7.88 -4.65 -38.80
C SER A 144 -6.45 -5.23 -38.87
N ILE A 145 -6.33 -6.55 -39.02
CA ILE A 145 -5.05 -7.26 -39.02
C ILE A 145 -4.07 -6.81 -40.12
N ASP A 146 -4.59 -6.27 -41.22
CA ASP A 146 -3.82 -5.80 -42.38
C ASP A 146 -3.47 -4.30 -42.29
N LYS A 147 -3.84 -3.62 -41.21
CA LYS A 147 -3.59 -2.20 -41.00
C LYS A 147 -2.36 -1.97 -40.12
N GLU A 148 -1.92 -0.72 -40.06
CA GLU A 148 -0.83 -0.31 -39.20
C GLU A 148 -1.19 -0.52 -37.73
N TRP A 149 -0.23 -1.07 -36.98
CA TRP A 149 -0.38 -1.37 -35.56
C TRP A 149 0.12 -0.20 -34.71
N GLU A 150 -0.72 0.26 -33.81
CA GLU A 150 -0.38 1.23 -32.77
C GLU A 150 -0.01 0.51 -31.48
N ILE A 151 1.08 0.90 -30.84
CA ILE A 151 1.43 0.41 -29.50
C ILE A 151 0.58 1.20 -28.50
N VAL A 152 -0.35 0.51 -27.83
CA VAL A 152 -1.20 1.11 -26.78
C VAL A 152 -0.61 0.92 -25.38
N ASP A 153 0.18 -0.14 -25.18
CA ASP A 153 1.07 -0.30 -24.03
C ASP A 153 2.35 -1.02 -24.46
N GLY A 154 3.48 -0.36 -24.31
CA GLY A 154 4.81 -0.93 -24.64
C GLY A 154 5.48 -1.65 -23.48
N PHE A 155 4.89 -1.67 -22.27
CA PHE A 155 5.50 -2.23 -21.07
C PHE A 155 4.47 -2.73 -20.04
N CYS A 156 3.48 -3.46 -20.49
CA CYS A 156 2.46 -4.04 -19.62
C CYS A 156 3.07 -5.17 -18.77
N GLN A 157 3.10 -5.01 -17.47
CA GLN A 157 3.62 -6.02 -16.53
C GLN A 157 2.54 -7.00 -16.05
N ASP A 158 1.28 -6.59 -16.17
CA ASP A 158 0.15 -7.41 -15.80
C ASP A 158 -0.31 -8.31 -16.96
N THR A 159 -1.19 -9.23 -16.69
CA THR A 159 -1.87 -10.09 -17.67
C THR A 159 -3.28 -9.62 -17.98
N VAL A 160 -3.59 -8.39 -17.60
CA VAL A 160 -4.82 -7.66 -17.89
C VAL A 160 -4.46 -6.24 -18.31
N PHE A 161 -5.10 -5.74 -19.35
CA PHE A 161 -4.93 -4.37 -19.85
C PHE A 161 -6.28 -3.81 -20.25
N VAL A 162 -6.52 -2.53 -19.97
CA VAL A 162 -7.74 -1.83 -20.40
C VAL A 162 -7.36 -0.72 -21.37
N ASP A 163 -7.86 -0.81 -22.60
CA ASP A 163 -7.75 0.23 -23.60
C ASP A 163 -8.94 1.17 -23.49
N GLU A 164 -8.69 2.47 -23.47
CA GLU A 164 -9.68 3.51 -23.22
C GLU A 164 -9.75 4.52 -24.38
N LYS A 165 -10.79 5.34 -24.38
CA LYS A 165 -11.04 6.38 -25.38
C LYS A 165 -11.19 5.84 -26.80
N LEU A 166 -11.82 4.69 -26.90
CA LEU A 166 -12.15 4.06 -28.16
C LEU A 166 -13.42 4.71 -28.77
N GLU A 167 -13.61 4.51 -30.06
CA GLU A 167 -14.83 4.94 -30.74
C GLU A 167 -15.90 3.85 -30.61
N ALA A 168 -17.16 4.25 -30.45
CA ALA A 168 -18.31 3.36 -30.43
C ALA A 168 -18.53 2.68 -31.80
N GLU A 169 -19.20 1.55 -31.82
CA GLU A 169 -19.55 0.78 -33.04
C GLU A 169 -18.33 0.53 -33.94
N THR A 170 -17.15 0.31 -33.33
CA THR A 170 -15.89 0.20 -34.06
C THR A 170 -15.21 -1.12 -33.76
N GLY A 171 -14.81 -1.82 -34.83
CA GLY A 171 -14.03 -3.05 -34.73
C GLY A 171 -12.56 -2.75 -34.46
N TYR A 172 -11.98 -3.43 -33.47
CA TYR A 172 -10.57 -3.37 -33.14
C TYR A 172 -9.95 -4.77 -33.15
N VAL A 173 -8.70 -4.83 -33.54
CA VAL A 173 -7.87 -6.02 -33.42
C VAL A 173 -6.71 -5.68 -32.50
N TYR A 174 -6.48 -6.53 -31.51
CA TYR A 174 -5.34 -6.41 -30.59
C TYR A 174 -4.35 -7.53 -30.83
N ASP A 175 -3.07 -7.24 -30.66
CA ASP A 175 -2.05 -8.24 -30.49
C ASP A 175 -1.32 -8.04 -29.16
N VAL A 176 -0.97 -9.16 -28.52
CA VAL A 176 -0.20 -9.18 -27.28
C VAL A 176 1.02 -10.06 -27.49
N ARG A 177 2.20 -9.50 -27.19
CA ARG A 177 3.50 -10.16 -27.35
C ARG A 177 4.23 -10.22 -26.03
N PRO A 178 4.66 -11.39 -25.58
CA PRO A 178 5.53 -11.49 -24.40
C PRO A 178 6.93 -11.00 -24.78
N VAL A 179 7.58 -10.29 -23.90
CA VAL A 179 8.96 -9.83 -24.06
C VAL A 179 9.77 -10.24 -22.84
N GLY A 180 10.94 -10.79 -23.07
CA GLY A 180 11.86 -11.23 -22.03
C GLY A 180 13.29 -11.25 -22.52
N MET A 181 14.14 -11.99 -21.82
CA MET A 181 15.57 -12.05 -22.15
C MET A 181 15.88 -12.65 -23.52
N SER A 182 15.02 -13.53 -24.04
CA SER A 182 15.13 -14.08 -25.39
C SER A 182 14.58 -13.18 -26.49
N GLY A 183 14.17 -11.95 -26.14
CA GLY A 183 13.55 -11.03 -27.08
C GLY A 183 12.03 -11.07 -27.03
N GLU A 184 11.41 -10.61 -28.13
CA GLU A 184 9.94 -10.55 -28.30
C GLU A 184 9.43 -11.89 -28.85
N GLY A 185 8.41 -12.47 -28.21
CA GLY A 185 7.75 -13.69 -28.65
C GLY A 185 6.71 -13.42 -29.74
N GLU A 186 6.10 -14.51 -30.23
CA GLU A 186 5.07 -14.41 -31.25
C GLU A 186 3.80 -13.72 -30.73
N ALA A 187 3.13 -12.96 -31.62
CA ALA A 187 1.89 -12.26 -31.30
C ALA A 187 0.71 -13.23 -31.17
N ALA A 188 -0.05 -13.11 -30.09
CA ALA A 188 -1.42 -13.60 -30.04
C ALA A 188 -2.37 -12.47 -30.44
N THR A 189 -3.38 -12.76 -31.25
CA THR A 189 -4.33 -11.76 -31.72
C THR A 189 -5.75 -12.09 -31.31
N VAL A 190 -6.54 -11.04 -31.07
CA VAL A 190 -7.97 -11.12 -30.76
C VAL A 190 -8.70 -9.94 -31.37
N SER A 191 -9.94 -10.13 -31.81
CA SER A 191 -10.80 -9.06 -32.32
C SER A 191 -11.97 -8.82 -31.37
N VAL A 192 -12.41 -7.58 -31.30
CA VAL A 192 -13.56 -7.15 -30.52
C VAL A 192 -14.21 -5.96 -31.22
N GLU A 193 -15.51 -5.79 -31.04
CA GLU A 193 -16.25 -4.62 -31.50
C GLU A 193 -16.83 -3.89 -30.30
N THR A 194 -16.61 -2.58 -30.22
CA THR A 194 -17.22 -1.74 -29.20
C THR A 194 -18.71 -1.58 -29.50
N PRO A 195 -19.59 -1.67 -28.49
CA PRO A 195 -21.02 -1.49 -28.69
C PRO A 195 -21.37 -0.05 -29.06
N VAL A 196 -22.61 0.14 -29.51
CA VAL A 196 -23.21 1.47 -29.63
C VAL A 196 -23.23 2.17 -28.27
N MET A 197 -22.90 3.46 -28.24
CA MET A 197 -23.06 4.24 -27.02
C MET A 197 -24.52 4.28 -26.61
N ALA A 198 -24.81 3.91 -25.39
CA ALA A 198 -26.15 3.97 -24.77
C ALA A 198 -26.25 5.16 -23.79
N VAL A 199 -27.45 5.43 -23.29
CA VAL A 199 -27.60 6.31 -22.13
C VAL A 199 -26.90 5.68 -20.94
N PRO A 200 -26.27 6.48 -20.05
CA PRO A 200 -25.54 5.94 -18.89
C PRO A 200 -26.47 5.15 -17.95
N ALA A 201 -25.87 4.22 -17.22
CA ALA A 201 -26.57 3.55 -16.12
C ALA A 201 -26.94 4.55 -15.01
N SER A 202 -27.85 4.14 -14.12
CA SER A 202 -28.14 4.91 -12.91
C SER A 202 -26.87 5.05 -12.06
N PRO A 203 -26.50 6.25 -11.57
CA PRO A 203 -25.42 6.42 -10.62
C PRO A 203 -25.65 5.56 -9.36
N SER A 204 -24.57 5.09 -8.75
CA SER A 204 -24.66 4.33 -7.51
C SER A 204 -24.14 5.13 -6.32
N GLY A 205 -24.47 4.71 -5.09
CA GLY A 205 -23.91 5.27 -3.88
C GLY A 205 -24.31 6.70 -3.58
N LEU A 206 -25.49 7.16 -4.04
CA LEU A 206 -25.98 8.49 -3.68
C LEU A 206 -26.10 8.62 -2.15
N LYS A 207 -25.47 9.66 -1.61
CA LYS A 207 -25.49 10.05 -0.20
C LYS A 207 -25.83 11.52 -0.09
N VAL A 208 -26.53 11.85 0.99
CA VAL A 208 -26.94 13.21 1.30
C VAL A 208 -26.70 13.49 2.77
N TRP A 209 -25.98 14.56 3.08
CA TRP A 209 -25.72 15.00 4.43
C TRP A 209 -26.31 16.38 4.69
N PRO A 210 -26.96 16.60 5.85
CA PRO A 210 -27.46 17.91 6.22
C PRO A 210 -26.33 18.86 6.61
N GLY A 211 -26.51 20.14 6.32
CA GLY A 211 -25.59 21.21 6.68
C GLY A 211 -26.29 22.52 6.97
N GLY A 212 -27.26 22.52 7.88
CA GLY A 212 -28.06 23.69 8.17
C GLY A 212 -29.04 24.00 7.01
N GLU A 213 -28.93 25.17 6.41
CA GLU A 213 -29.69 25.58 5.21
C GLU A 213 -29.12 24.95 3.89
N LYS A 214 -28.30 23.93 3.99
CA LYS A 214 -27.65 23.25 2.88
C LYS A 214 -27.83 21.74 2.98
N ALA A 215 -27.71 21.07 1.84
CA ALA A 215 -27.52 19.63 1.75
C ALA A 215 -26.31 19.33 0.84
N PHE A 216 -25.45 18.45 1.30
CA PHE A 216 -24.27 18.01 0.56
C PHE A 216 -24.56 16.64 -0.04
N LEU A 217 -24.40 16.51 -1.34
CA LEU A 217 -24.68 15.30 -2.10
C LEU A 217 -23.37 14.75 -2.69
N SER A 218 -23.20 13.43 -2.66
CA SER A 218 -22.16 12.74 -3.43
C SER A 218 -22.68 11.42 -3.98
N TRP A 219 -22.07 10.96 -5.08
CA TRP A 219 -22.38 9.68 -5.72
C TRP A 219 -21.15 9.12 -6.42
N ALA A 220 -21.21 7.86 -6.83
CA ALA A 220 -20.10 7.24 -7.55
C ALA A 220 -20.11 7.68 -9.03
N GLU A 221 -18.93 7.75 -9.62
CA GLU A 221 -18.74 7.94 -11.05
C GLU A 221 -19.48 6.83 -11.82
N THR A 222 -20.08 7.20 -12.94
CA THR A 222 -20.83 6.29 -13.81
C THR A 222 -20.18 6.25 -15.18
N ASP A 223 -19.91 5.06 -15.67
CA ASP A 223 -19.32 4.87 -17.00
C ASP A 223 -20.16 5.56 -18.08
N GLU A 224 -19.49 6.17 -19.05
CA GLU A 224 -20.08 6.91 -20.18
C GLU A 224 -20.92 8.14 -19.80
N ALA A 225 -20.91 8.56 -18.52
CA ALA A 225 -21.52 9.81 -18.12
C ALA A 225 -20.65 11.01 -18.49
N SER A 226 -21.25 12.04 -19.07
CA SER A 226 -20.61 13.34 -19.29
C SER A 226 -21.00 14.34 -18.23
N THR A 227 -22.24 14.25 -17.76
CA THR A 227 -22.83 15.12 -16.71
C THR A 227 -23.79 14.31 -15.83
N TYR A 228 -24.14 14.89 -14.70
CA TYR A 228 -25.13 14.37 -13.77
C TYR A 228 -26.22 15.40 -13.56
N VAL A 229 -27.47 14.94 -13.48
CA VAL A 229 -28.64 15.79 -13.23
C VAL A 229 -29.16 15.50 -11.83
N VAL A 230 -29.22 16.52 -10.98
CA VAL A 230 -29.69 16.43 -9.61
C VAL A 230 -31.16 16.89 -9.54
N TYR A 231 -31.97 16.05 -8.92
CA TYR A 231 -33.40 16.32 -8.68
C TYR A 231 -33.68 16.40 -7.18
N ARG A 232 -34.53 17.35 -6.80
CA ARG A 232 -35.00 17.57 -5.44
C ARG A 232 -36.49 17.58 -5.39
N ALA A 233 -37.08 17.00 -4.34
CA ALA A 233 -38.47 17.20 -3.93
C ALA A 233 -38.52 17.57 -2.46
N GLU A 234 -39.54 18.28 -2.04
CA GLU A 234 -39.80 18.65 -0.64
C GLU A 234 -40.90 17.75 -0.05
N GLY A 235 -40.76 17.40 1.23
CA GLY A 235 -41.80 16.69 1.99
C GLY A 235 -41.89 15.21 1.66
N ASN A 236 -42.90 14.77 0.93
CA ASN A 236 -43.20 13.34 0.71
C ASN A 236 -42.63 12.73 -0.58
N GLY A 237 -41.74 13.46 -1.28
CA GLY A 237 -41.11 12.96 -2.51
C GLY A 237 -41.96 13.05 -3.77
N THR A 238 -42.96 13.93 -3.78
CA THR A 238 -43.72 14.23 -5.01
C THR A 238 -43.30 15.58 -5.59
N GLY A 239 -43.30 15.68 -6.92
CA GLY A 239 -42.97 16.94 -7.59
C GLY A 239 -41.47 17.25 -7.65
N PHE A 240 -40.66 16.26 -8.06
CA PHE A 240 -39.22 16.48 -8.26
C PHE A 240 -38.94 17.60 -9.26
N GLU A 241 -38.08 18.51 -8.85
CA GLU A 241 -37.56 19.58 -9.68
C GLU A 241 -36.08 19.34 -9.95
N ARG A 242 -35.65 19.63 -11.18
CA ARG A 242 -34.25 19.64 -11.52
C ARG A 242 -33.57 20.85 -10.86
N VAL A 243 -32.62 20.63 -9.97
CA VAL A 243 -31.93 21.71 -9.26
C VAL A 243 -30.51 21.97 -9.81
N SER A 244 -29.88 20.98 -10.46
CA SER A 244 -28.55 21.17 -11.05
C SER A 244 -28.28 20.20 -12.20
N GLU A 245 -27.30 20.57 -13.04
CA GLU A 245 -26.55 19.66 -13.92
C GLU A 245 -25.05 19.97 -13.71
N THR A 246 -24.23 18.95 -13.46
CA THR A 246 -22.82 19.09 -13.09
C THR A 246 -21.97 17.97 -13.70
N GLU A 247 -20.72 18.24 -14.01
CA GLU A 247 -19.73 17.21 -14.39
C GLU A 247 -19.12 16.50 -13.16
N ALA A 248 -19.24 17.11 -11.97
CA ALA A 248 -18.74 16.55 -10.73
C ALA A 248 -19.67 15.45 -10.20
N THR A 249 -19.13 14.55 -9.41
CA THR A 249 -19.85 13.49 -8.69
C THR A 249 -20.36 13.96 -7.32
N GLU A 250 -20.55 15.27 -7.17
CA GLU A 250 -20.95 15.93 -5.94
C GLU A 250 -21.71 17.21 -6.24
N TYR A 251 -22.57 17.62 -5.31
CA TYR A 251 -23.35 18.84 -5.42
C TYR A 251 -23.72 19.39 -4.04
N VAL A 252 -23.73 20.70 -3.89
CA VAL A 252 -24.21 21.38 -2.67
C VAL A 252 -25.50 22.11 -3.00
N ASP A 253 -26.58 21.67 -2.41
CA ASP A 253 -27.86 22.34 -2.49
C ASP A 253 -27.96 23.38 -1.37
N VAL A 254 -28.32 24.61 -1.71
CA VAL A 254 -28.31 25.76 -0.80
C VAL A 254 -29.68 26.42 -0.71
N GLY A 255 -29.90 27.17 0.37
CA GLY A 255 -31.18 27.90 0.55
C GLY A 255 -32.34 27.00 0.97
N LEU A 256 -32.02 25.89 1.63
CA LEU A 256 -33.03 25.00 2.19
C LEU A 256 -33.68 25.61 3.42
N GLN A 257 -34.96 25.32 3.63
CA GLN A 257 -35.66 25.75 4.84
C GLN A 257 -35.39 24.77 5.97
N VAL A 258 -34.91 25.31 7.08
CA VAL A 258 -34.62 24.54 8.31
C VAL A 258 -35.88 23.80 8.79
N GLY A 259 -35.70 22.52 9.13
CA GLY A 259 -36.80 21.66 9.60
C GLY A 259 -37.59 20.96 8.51
N ASN A 260 -37.35 21.24 7.22
CA ASN A 260 -38.01 20.56 6.13
C ASN A 260 -37.23 19.33 5.66
N THR A 261 -37.95 18.28 5.29
CA THR A 261 -37.34 17.09 4.65
C THR A 261 -37.28 17.33 3.15
N TYR A 262 -36.09 17.12 2.59
CA TYR A 262 -35.84 17.12 1.16
C TYR A 262 -35.45 15.72 0.70
N ILE A 263 -35.89 15.37 -0.50
CA ILE A 263 -35.60 14.06 -1.10
C ILE A 263 -34.86 14.31 -2.40
N TYR A 264 -33.78 13.59 -2.61
CA TYR A 264 -32.91 13.73 -3.76
C TYR A 264 -32.82 12.44 -4.55
N LYS A 265 -32.58 12.57 -5.84
CA LYS A 265 -32.16 11.53 -6.77
C LYS A 265 -31.29 12.14 -7.85
N VAL A 266 -30.43 11.33 -8.43
CA VAL A 266 -29.45 11.76 -9.44
C VAL A 266 -29.51 10.81 -10.62
N SER A 267 -29.47 11.34 -11.83
CA SER A 267 -29.29 10.60 -13.06
C SER A 267 -27.96 10.97 -13.70
N ALA A 268 -27.39 10.06 -14.50
CA ALA A 268 -26.24 10.33 -15.36
C ALA A 268 -26.72 10.62 -16.78
N LYS A 269 -25.96 11.46 -17.50
CA LYS A 269 -26.34 11.91 -18.86
C LYS A 269 -25.10 11.95 -19.76
N ASN A 270 -25.28 11.59 -21.02
CA ASN A 270 -24.29 11.73 -22.08
C ASN A 270 -24.93 12.35 -23.35
N THR A 271 -24.21 12.27 -24.48
CA THR A 271 -24.70 12.80 -25.77
C THR A 271 -25.91 12.05 -26.34
N VAL A 272 -26.14 10.80 -25.92
CA VAL A 272 -27.28 9.98 -26.33
C VAL A 272 -28.53 10.39 -25.56
N GLY A 273 -28.40 10.68 -24.27
CA GLY A 273 -29.51 11.08 -23.43
C GLY A 273 -29.22 10.95 -21.94
N GLU A 274 -30.27 11.07 -21.15
CA GLU A 274 -30.30 10.93 -19.71
C GLU A 274 -30.78 9.52 -19.33
N GLY A 275 -29.99 8.85 -18.42
CA GLY A 275 -30.30 7.53 -17.91
C GLY A 275 -31.26 7.53 -16.74
N GLU A 276 -31.44 6.37 -16.12
CA GLU A 276 -32.30 6.19 -14.96
C GLU A 276 -31.74 6.94 -13.73
N CYS A 277 -32.64 7.42 -12.87
CA CYS A 277 -32.24 8.02 -11.60
C CYS A 277 -31.83 6.97 -10.57
N THR A 278 -31.00 7.38 -9.59
CA THR A 278 -30.74 6.64 -8.36
C THR A 278 -32.02 6.34 -7.58
N ARG A 279 -31.92 5.50 -6.56
CA ARG A 279 -32.91 5.47 -5.48
C ARG A 279 -32.96 6.83 -4.79
N GLU A 280 -34.14 7.14 -4.25
CA GLU A 280 -34.37 8.36 -3.50
C GLU A 280 -33.67 8.30 -2.14
N VAL A 281 -33.01 9.40 -1.76
CA VAL A 281 -32.38 9.59 -0.46
C VAL A 281 -32.95 10.84 0.19
N SER A 282 -33.44 10.70 1.42
CA SER A 282 -34.02 11.81 2.18
C SER A 282 -32.97 12.47 3.10
N CYS A 283 -33.13 13.79 3.26
CA CYS A 283 -32.32 14.61 4.15
C CYS A 283 -33.23 15.58 4.90
N LEU A 284 -33.17 15.57 6.23
CA LEU A 284 -33.82 16.59 7.07
C LEU A 284 -32.87 17.78 7.18
N SER A 285 -33.25 18.94 6.62
CA SER A 285 -32.43 20.14 6.70
C SER A 285 -32.51 20.77 8.10
N GLY A 286 -31.34 21.15 8.63
CA GLY A 286 -31.24 22.22 9.62
C GLY A 286 -31.49 21.92 11.08
N GLU A 287 -31.44 20.67 11.59
CA GLU A 287 -31.32 20.47 13.05
C GLU A 287 -29.86 20.51 13.56
N ALA A 288 -28.88 20.35 12.69
CA ALA A 288 -27.49 20.46 13.09
C ALA A 288 -27.06 21.93 13.11
N SER A 289 -26.92 22.50 14.29
CA SER A 289 -26.23 23.78 14.46
C SER A 289 -24.78 23.62 14.04
N GLU A 290 -24.24 24.63 13.36
CA GLU A 290 -22.80 24.71 13.12
C GLU A 290 -22.08 24.73 14.49
N LEU A 291 -21.26 23.73 14.73
CA LEU A 291 -20.55 23.56 16.00
C LEU A 291 -19.06 23.84 15.81
N ARG A 292 -18.46 24.41 16.83
CA ARG A 292 -17.00 24.42 16.95
C ARG A 292 -16.53 23.00 17.30
N LEU A 293 -15.75 22.38 16.42
CA LEU A 293 -15.52 20.93 16.43
C LEU A 293 -14.59 20.42 17.56
N TRP A 294 -14.03 21.28 18.38
CA TRP A 294 -13.02 20.89 19.37
C TRP A 294 -13.54 20.47 20.76
N GLU A 295 -14.79 20.76 21.12
CA GLU A 295 -15.27 20.65 22.50
C GLU A 295 -15.33 19.21 23.05
N THR A 296 -15.32 18.20 22.19
CA THR A 296 -15.50 16.79 22.58
C THR A 296 -14.49 15.82 21.96
N VAL A 297 -13.39 16.32 21.37
CA VAL A 297 -12.51 15.54 20.50
C VAL A 297 -11.05 15.60 20.97
N SER A 298 -10.21 14.73 20.42
CA SER A 298 -8.78 14.70 20.72
C SER A 298 -8.01 15.70 19.87
N ILE A 299 -7.29 16.61 20.50
CA ILE A 299 -6.32 17.46 19.82
C ILE A 299 -5.10 16.60 19.50
N ILE A 300 -4.68 16.63 18.25
CA ILE A 300 -3.53 15.90 17.72
C ILE A 300 -2.59 16.88 17.02
N GLY A 301 -1.31 16.57 16.92
CA GLY A 301 -0.38 17.48 16.26
C GLY A 301 1.09 17.15 16.50
N THR A 302 1.96 18.01 15.99
CA THR A 302 3.40 17.92 16.20
C THR A 302 3.71 18.06 17.69
N PRO A 303 4.37 17.07 18.31
CA PRO A 303 4.69 17.10 19.73
C PRO A 303 5.79 18.11 20.05
N GLY A 304 5.83 18.53 21.32
CA GLY A 304 6.87 19.42 21.84
C GLY A 304 6.57 20.90 21.61
N SER A 305 7.51 21.73 22.02
CA SER A 305 7.46 23.19 21.86
C SER A 305 8.87 23.75 21.76
N TRP A 306 9.01 24.91 21.14
CA TRP A 306 10.30 25.63 21.04
C TRP A 306 10.94 25.76 22.42
N ASN A 307 12.20 25.31 22.55
CA ASN A 307 12.98 25.30 23.79
C ASN A 307 12.27 24.67 25.02
N GLY A 308 11.22 23.90 24.84
CA GLY A 308 10.45 23.33 25.97
C GLY A 308 9.64 24.36 26.75
N GLU A 309 9.29 25.50 26.15
CA GLU A 309 8.59 26.61 26.83
C GLU A 309 7.09 26.35 27.08
N GLY A 310 6.56 25.20 26.65
CA GLY A 310 5.16 24.82 26.89
C GLY A 310 4.16 25.36 25.89
N ASN A 311 4.61 26.00 24.81
CA ASN A 311 3.76 26.44 23.69
C ASN A 311 3.45 25.29 22.73
N THR A 312 2.82 24.25 23.26
CA THR A 312 2.48 23.00 22.56
C THR A 312 1.30 23.18 21.60
N CYS A 313 1.03 22.21 20.75
CA CYS A 313 0.01 22.34 19.69
C CYS A 313 -1.40 22.59 20.24
N ASP A 314 -1.73 22.10 21.45
CA ASP A 314 -3.00 22.35 22.13
C ASP A 314 -3.26 23.84 22.40
N LYS A 315 -2.21 24.66 22.49
CA LYS A 315 -2.31 26.11 22.66
C LYS A 315 -2.91 26.85 21.49
N ALA A 316 -2.96 26.21 20.33
CA ALA A 316 -3.62 26.77 19.14
C ALA A 316 -5.11 26.41 19.04
N MET A 317 -5.66 25.73 20.04
CA MET A 317 -7.06 25.28 20.05
C MET A 317 -7.68 25.40 21.47
N ASP A 318 -7.13 26.22 22.34
CA ASP A 318 -7.61 26.38 23.72
C ASP A 318 -8.61 27.54 23.89
N GLY A 319 -8.89 28.29 22.84
CA GLY A 319 -9.82 29.41 22.84
C GLY A 319 -9.25 30.71 23.38
N ASP A 320 -7.98 30.73 23.71
CA ASP A 320 -7.28 31.92 24.21
C ASP A 320 -6.30 32.46 23.17
N ILE A 321 -6.70 33.49 22.47
CA ILE A 321 -5.86 34.18 21.46
C ILE A 321 -4.55 34.75 22.05
N GLY A 322 -4.41 34.77 23.40
CA GLY A 322 -3.20 35.17 24.11
C GLY A 322 -2.16 34.06 24.19
N THR A 323 -2.54 32.83 23.97
CA THR A 323 -1.65 31.66 23.85
C THR A 323 -1.32 31.34 22.39
N PHE A 324 -0.39 30.45 22.14
CA PHE A 324 -0.01 30.10 20.76
C PHE A 324 0.78 28.80 20.72
N PHE A 325 0.76 28.15 19.57
CA PHE A 325 1.64 27.06 19.23
C PHE A 325 2.97 27.59 18.68
N ASP A 326 4.09 27.05 19.13
CA ASP A 326 5.43 27.34 18.63
C ASP A 326 6.30 26.08 18.73
N SER A 327 6.46 25.37 17.64
CA SER A 327 7.16 24.09 17.57
C SER A 327 8.67 24.28 17.38
N ASP A 328 9.47 23.31 17.83
CA ASP A 328 10.89 23.16 17.48
C ASP A 328 11.09 22.61 16.04
N VAL A 329 10.03 22.13 15.42
CA VAL A 329 10.02 21.76 13.99
C VAL A 329 9.82 23.02 13.15
N SER A 330 10.85 23.43 12.41
CA SER A 330 10.86 24.71 11.70
C SER A 330 9.89 24.80 10.51
N THR A 331 9.51 23.67 9.91
CA THR A 331 8.59 23.60 8.75
C THR A 331 7.76 22.33 8.83
N GLY A 332 6.46 22.44 8.50
CA GLY A 332 5.56 21.28 8.51
C GLY A 332 5.02 20.91 9.88
N ALA A 333 5.22 21.76 10.90
CA ALA A 333 4.52 21.60 12.17
C ALA A 333 3.01 21.80 11.98
N TRP A 334 2.19 21.04 12.71
CA TRP A 334 0.75 21.05 12.54
C TRP A 334 0.00 20.83 13.84
N VAL A 335 -1.26 21.25 13.86
CA VAL A 335 -2.24 20.97 14.92
C VAL A 335 -3.57 20.62 14.27
N GLY A 336 -4.31 19.69 14.87
CA GLY A 336 -5.57 19.24 14.32
C GLY A 336 -6.42 18.48 15.32
N LEU A 337 -7.51 17.92 14.83
CA LEU A 337 -8.47 17.16 15.62
C LEU A 337 -8.67 15.76 15.02
N ASP A 338 -8.74 14.75 15.90
CA ASP A 338 -9.37 13.46 15.61
C ASP A 338 -10.80 13.52 16.16
N LEU A 339 -11.79 13.56 15.29
CA LEU A 339 -13.20 13.64 15.65
C LEU A 339 -13.74 12.34 16.27
N GLY A 340 -12.92 11.29 16.26
CA GLY A 340 -13.29 10.00 16.81
C GLY A 340 -13.67 8.95 15.76
N ARG A 341 -13.77 7.71 16.21
CA ARG A 341 -13.96 6.56 15.30
C ARG A 341 -15.28 6.62 14.56
N ASN A 342 -16.33 7.08 15.21
CA ASN A 342 -17.70 7.07 14.68
C ASN A 342 -18.19 8.44 14.27
N THR A 343 -17.34 9.45 14.33
CA THR A 343 -17.72 10.83 14.02
C THR A 343 -16.91 11.35 12.84
N ARG A 344 -17.59 12.03 11.95
CA ARG A 344 -17.06 12.82 10.84
C ARG A 344 -17.61 14.24 10.98
N ALA A 345 -17.05 15.20 10.27
CA ALA A 345 -17.67 16.52 10.16
C ALA A 345 -17.63 17.07 8.74
N MET A 346 -18.73 17.70 8.37
CA MET A 346 -18.81 18.61 7.23
C MET A 346 -18.27 19.97 7.70
N VAL A 347 -17.00 20.26 7.39
CA VAL A 347 -16.39 21.54 7.75
C VAL A 347 -16.91 22.63 6.84
N SER A 348 -17.53 23.66 7.41
CA SER A 348 -18.17 24.78 6.70
C SER A 348 -17.46 26.10 6.92
N ARG A 349 -16.66 26.20 7.97
CA ARG A 349 -15.91 27.41 8.31
C ARG A 349 -14.61 27.06 9.04
N ILE A 350 -13.56 27.84 8.78
CA ILE A 350 -12.32 27.80 9.52
C ILE A 350 -12.06 29.17 10.14
N GLY A 351 -11.35 29.17 11.29
CA GLY A 351 -10.86 30.38 11.93
C GLY A 351 -9.37 30.28 12.20
N TYR A 352 -8.65 31.40 12.09
CA TYR A 352 -7.24 31.46 12.42
C TYR A 352 -6.83 32.84 12.94
N ALA A 353 -5.86 32.84 13.87
CA ALA A 353 -5.30 34.04 14.40
C ALA A 353 -3.76 33.97 14.44
N PRO A 354 -3.05 35.04 14.04
CA PRO A 354 -1.62 35.12 14.20
C PRO A 354 -1.25 35.33 15.66
N ARG A 355 -0.10 34.77 16.11
CA ARG A 355 0.46 35.00 17.45
C ARG A 355 0.53 36.48 17.81
N ASN A 356 0.96 37.31 16.90
CA ASN A 356 0.94 38.79 16.95
C ASN A 356 1.36 39.35 15.59
N SER A 357 1.35 40.68 15.46
CA SER A 357 1.70 41.37 14.19
C SER A 357 3.11 41.04 13.67
N THR A 358 4.09 40.84 14.55
CA THR A 358 5.46 40.50 14.17
C THR A 358 5.57 39.13 13.50
N TYR A 359 4.77 38.19 13.98
CA TYR A 359 4.80 36.80 13.51
C TYR A 359 3.67 36.45 12.53
N ALA A 360 2.80 37.41 12.17
CA ALA A 360 1.70 37.17 11.22
C ALA A 360 2.18 36.55 9.88
N LYS A 361 3.36 36.98 9.41
CA LYS A 361 3.97 36.43 8.19
C LYS A 361 4.30 34.94 8.24
N ARG A 362 4.37 34.31 9.45
CA ARG A 362 4.62 32.87 9.62
C ARG A 362 3.41 32.04 9.28
N LEU A 363 2.22 32.64 9.19
CA LEU A 363 1.01 31.96 8.72
C LEU A 363 0.98 31.80 7.18
N LYS A 364 1.85 32.50 6.46
CA LYS A 364 1.86 32.46 4.99
C LYS A 364 2.02 31.03 4.48
N ASP A 365 1.22 30.67 3.48
CA ASP A 365 1.16 29.35 2.87
C ASP A 365 0.74 28.22 3.83
N GLY A 366 0.44 28.53 5.09
CA GLY A 366 -0.21 27.61 6.01
C GLY A 366 -1.58 27.21 5.49
N CYS A 367 -1.96 25.95 5.66
CA CYS A 367 -3.20 25.46 5.07
C CYS A 367 -4.04 24.63 6.04
N PHE A 368 -5.37 24.70 5.82
CA PHE A 368 -6.37 23.88 6.50
C PHE A 368 -6.69 22.68 5.65
N GLN A 369 -6.58 21.48 6.22
CA GLN A 369 -6.70 20.21 5.50
C GLN A 369 -7.63 19.24 6.20
N LEU A 370 -8.25 18.38 5.40
CA LEU A 370 -9.11 17.27 5.82
C LEU A 370 -8.49 15.94 5.41
N SER A 371 -8.72 14.88 6.18
CA SER A 371 -8.29 13.53 5.84
C SER A 371 -9.20 12.46 6.43
N GLU A 372 -9.21 11.28 5.81
CA GLU A 372 -9.79 10.06 6.37
C GLU A 372 -8.78 9.30 7.24
N ASP A 373 -7.49 9.52 7.06
CA ASP A 373 -6.42 8.87 7.80
C ASP A 373 -5.62 9.85 8.66
N ALA A 374 -5.09 9.35 9.79
CA ALA A 374 -4.36 10.14 10.78
C ALA A 374 -3.02 10.69 10.28
N ASP A 375 -2.43 10.07 9.26
CA ASP A 375 -1.14 10.45 8.70
C ASP A 375 -1.29 11.51 7.60
N PHE A 376 -2.52 11.82 7.20
CA PHE A 376 -2.84 12.75 6.11
C PHE A 376 -2.09 12.40 4.82
N THR A 377 -2.12 11.13 4.41
CA THR A 377 -1.41 10.63 3.23
C THR A 377 -1.96 11.22 1.92
N SER A 378 -3.27 11.50 1.89
CA SER A 378 -3.96 12.12 0.74
C SER A 378 -4.94 13.20 1.21
N PRO A 379 -4.44 14.32 1.76
CA PRO A 379 -5.28 15.35 2.35
C PRO A 379 -6.00 16.18 1.29
N VAL A 380 -7.22 16.62 1.63
CA VAL A 380 -7.94 17.65 0.88
C VAL A 380 -7.64 19.01 1.50
N THR A 381 -7.09 19.94 0.74
CA THR A 381 -6.86 21.31 1.21
C THR A 381 -8.12 22.14 1.02
N LEU A 382 -8.67 22.62 2.15
CA LEU A 382 -9.84 23.52 2.14
C LEU A 382 -9.46 24.98 1.88
N TYR A 383 -8.37 25.44 2.49
CA TYR A 383 -7.96 26.83 2.44
C TYR A 383 -6.46 26.95 2.66
N THR A 384 -5.84 27.87 1.93
CA THR A 384 -4.44 28.28 2.14
C THR A 384 -4.41 29.74 2.56
N ILE A 385 -3.71 30.05 3.63
CA ILE A 385 -3.68 31.40 4.23
C ILE A 385 -2.88 32.35 3.33
N ASP A 386 -3.51 33.45 2.94
CA ASP A 386 -2.83 34.65 2.45
C ASP A 386 -2.70 35.63 3.65
N VAL A 387 -1.47 35.95 4.02
CA VAL A 387 -1.19 36.82 5.17
C VAL A 387 -1.64 38.29 4.98
N THR A 388 -2.05 38.66 3.79
CA THR A 388 -2.59 40.02 3.54
C THR A 388 -3.92 40.25 4.27
N ASP A 389 -4.61 39.17 4.66
CA ASP A 389 -5.92 39.18 5.29
C ASP A 389 -5.89 38.93 6.81
N THR A 390 -4.69 38.85 7.41
CA THR A 390 -4.56 38.54 8.86
C THR A 390 -4.45 39.80 9.69
N GLU A 391 -5.33 39.96 10.68
CA GLU A 391 -5.28 41.02 11.69
C GLU A 391 -4.87 40.47 13.05
N SER A 392 -3.86 41.09 13.66
CA SER A 392 -3.38 40.67 14.98
C SER A 392 -4.42 40.96 16.09
N GLY A 393 -4.62 39.99 16.95
CA GLY A 393 -5.53 40.12 18.10
C GLY A 393 -7.00 39.82 17.73
N THR A 394 -7.25 39.28 16.54
CA THR A 394 -8.57 38.86 16.10
C THR A 394 -8.48 37.49 15.39
N ILE A 395 -9.58 36.75 15.43
CA ILE A 395 -9.71 35.51 14.63
C ILE A 395 -10.30 35.91 13.28
N THR A 396 -9.57 35.55 12.23
CA THR A 396 -10.05 35.70 10.85
C THR A 396 -10.83 34.45 10.47
N TYR A 397 -12.11 34.60 10.15
CA TYR A 397 -12.95 33.50 9.70
C TYR A 397 -13.03 33.44 8.17
N ARG A 398 -13.09 32.20 7.63
CA ARG A 398 -13.36 31.94 6.22
C ARG A 398 -14.37 30.82 6.10
N ASP A 399 -15.43 31.07 5.35
CA ASP A 399 -16.35 30.02 4.93
C ASP A 399 -15.63 29.12 3.93
N VAL A 400 -15.76 27.82 4.10
CA VAL A 400 -15.16 26.77 3.28
C VAL A 400 -16.21 25.72 2.97
N ASP A 401 -15.91 24.84 2.02
CA ASP A 401 -16.85 23.85 1.53
C ASP A 401 -16.21 22.47 1.52
N ALA A 402 -16.34 21.75 2.63
CA ALA A 402 -15.99 20.34 2.69
C ALA A 402 -17.14 19.54 2.05
N ARG A 403 -16.92 19.01 0.87
CA ARG A 403 -17.96 18.37 0.05
C ARG A 403 -18.44 17.01 0.54
N LYS A 404 -17.71 16.42 1.51
CA LYS A 404 -18.11 15.24 2.28
C LYS A 404 -17.60 15.35 3.71
N PRO A 405 -18.13 14.55 4.65
CA PRO A 405 -17.62 14.54 6.02
C PRO A 405 -16.27 13.84 6.11
N TYR A 406 -15.37 14.34 6.96
CA TYR A 406 -14.05 13.79 7.25
C TYR A 406 -13.85 13.57 8.74
N ARG A 407 -13.00 12.60 9.10
CA ARG A 407 -12.64 12.31 10.48
C ARG A 407 -11.55 13.22 11.02
N TYR A 408 -10.53 13.51 10.21
CA TYR A 408 -9.37 14.29 10.65
C TYR A 408 -9.36 15.65 9.98
N VAL A 409 -9.07 16.66 10.77
CA VAL A 409 -8.90 18.04 10.31
C VAL A 409 -7.60 18.60 10.89
N ARG A 410 -6.85 19.39 10.14
CA ARG A 410 -5.62 20.03 10.65
C ARG A 410 -5.37 21.39 10.03
N TYR A 411 -4.67 22.23 10.78
CA TYR A 411 -3.85 23.33 10.27
C TYR A 411 -2.43 22.83 10.12
N LEU A 412 -1.85 22.97 8.92
CA LEU A 412 -0.46 22.64 8.59
C LEU A 412 0.29 23.92 8.30
N SER A 413 1.38 24.16 9.02
CA SER A 413 2.29 25.29 8.85
C SER A 413 3.33 24.92 7.77
N ALA A 414 3.15 25.40 6.55
CA ALA A 414 3.93 24.99 5.37
C ALA A 414 5.13 25.88 5.04
N GLY A 415 5.13 27.15 5.51
CA GLY A 415 6.20 28.12 5.21
C GLY A 415 7.52 27.78 5.91
N GLU A 416 8.66 28.09 5.30
CA GLU A 416 9.99 27.94 5.90
C GLU A 416 10.11 28.84 7.16
N GLY A 417 10.54 28.25 8.27
CA GLY A 417 10.67 28.95 9.55
C GLY A 417 9.35 29.34 10.20
N SER A 418 8.23 28.74 9.77
CA SER A 418 6.89 29.00 10.34
C SER A 418 6.69 28.39 11.71
N SER A 419 7.35 27.26 12.02
CA SER A 419 7.39 26.60 13.36
C SER A 419 6.00 26.32 13.97
N GLY A 420 4.97 26.13 13.13
CA GLY A 420 3.60 25.98 13.62
C GLY A 420 2.97 27.24 14.21
N ASN A 421 3.64 28.38 14.15
CA ASN A 421 3.38 29.60 14.92
C ASN A 421 2.02 30.24 14.61
N ILE A 422 0.98 29.77 15.31
CA ILE A 422 -0.40 30.23 15.23
C ILE A 422 -0.96 30.41 16.64
N ALA A 423 -1.75 31.46 16.90
CA ALA A 423 -2.43 31.64 18.18
C ALA A 423 -3.68 30.77 18.27
N GLU A 424 -4.52 30.82 17.26
CA GLU A 424 -5.73 30.00 17.20
C GLU A 424 -5.96 29.41 15.81
N ALA A 425 -6.35 28.14 15.79
CA ALA A 425 -6.86 27.42 14.63
C ALA A 425 -8.21 26.81 14.98
N GLU A 426 -9.26 27.21 14.30
CA GLU A 426 -10.60 26.75 14.58
C GLU A 426 -11.20 26.03 13.38
N PHE A 427 -12.00 25.00 13.69
CA PHE A 427 -12.81 24.29 12.70
C PHE A 427 -14.27 24.35 13.17
N TRP A 428 -15.15 24.74 12.25
CA TRP A 428 -16.58 24.82 12.44
C TRP A 428 -17.28 23.97 11.42
N GLY A 429 -18.33 23.30 11.81
CA GLY A 429 -19.06 22.43 10.87
C GLY A 429 -20.19 21.66 11.50
N PHE A 430 -20.65 20.66 10.78
CA PHE A 430 -21.77 19.80 11.14
C PHE A 430 -21.25 18.39 11.42
N PRO A 431 -21.31 17.91 12.68
CA PRO A 431 -20.96 16.52 12.99
C PRO A 431 -21.91 15.54 12.30
N VAL A 432 -21.35 14.45 11.82
CA VAL A 432 -22.06 13.32 11.22
C VAL A 432 -21.68 12.07 12.01
N GLU A 433 -22.67 11.50 12.71
CA GLU A 433 -22.48 10.28 13.47
C GLU A 433 -22.63 9.05 12.56
N LEU A 434 -21.66 8.15 12.61
CA LEU A 434 -21.65 6.89 11.89
C LEU A 434 -22.00 5.74 12.83
N ALA A 435 -22.55 4.66 12.28
CA ALA A 435 -22.78 3.46 13.07
C ALA A 435 -21.44 2.85 13.55
N GLY A 436 -21.38 2.45 14.81
CA GLY A 436 -20.22 1.75 15.36
C GLY A 436 -20.13 0.34 14.80
N GLN A 437 -18.91 -0.20 14.72
CA GLN A 437 -18.66 -1.58 14.33
C GLN A 437 -17.53 -2.20 15.16
N GLU A 438 -17.53 -3.53 15.21
CA GLU A 438 -16.56 -4.33 15.95
C GLU A 438 -15.96 -5.40 15.03
N ILE A 439 -14.71 -5.77 15.29
CA ILE A 439 -14.03 -6.86 14.60
C ILE A 439 -14.02 -8.10 15.50
N GLU A 440 -14.53 -9.19 15.00
CA GLU A 440 -14.30 -10.52 15.56
C GLU A 440 -13.11 -11.15 14.83
N PHE A 441 -12.01 -11.37 15.56
CA PHE A 441 -10.79 -11.96 15.04
C PHE A 441 -10.43 -13.20 15.88
N ALA A 442 -10.44 -14.38 15.27
CA ALA A 442 -10.14 -15.63 15.93
C ALA A 442 -8.69 -15.67 16.45
N GLU A 443 -8.47 -16.40 17.57
CA GLU A 443 -7.12 -16.65 18.07
C GLU A 443 -6.30 -17.44 17.04
N ILE A 444 -5.02 -17.05 16.89
CA ILE A 444 -4.11 -17.72 15.98
C ILE A 444 -3.34 -18.80 16.75
N PRO A 445 -3.51 -20.10 16.41
CA PRO A 445 -2.74 -21.14 17.05
C PRO A 445 -1.26 -21.04 16.71
N VAL A 446 -0.40 -21.58 17.57
CA VAL A 446 1.02 -21.69 17.30
C VAL A 446 1.23 -22.38 15.94
N LYS A 447 2.05 -21.78 15.10
CA LYS A 447 2.38 -22.26 13.76
C LYS A 447 3.81 -22.76 13.70
N THR A 448 4.10 -23.63 12.72
CA THR A 448 5.45 -24.09 12.43
C THR A 448 5.87 -23.61 11.05
N LEU A 449 7.17 -23.43 10.82
CA LEU A 449 7.68 -23.00 9.51
C LEU A 449 7.32 -23.98 8.38
N ASP A 450 7.10 -25.26 8.70
CA ASP A 450 6.73 -26.27 7.71
C ASP A 450 5.33 -26.04 7.11
N GLU A 451 4.45 -25.35 7.82
CA GLU A 451 3.13 -24.97 7.33
C GLU A 451 3.19 -23.92 6.21
N ARG A 452 4.31 -23.17 6.11
CA ARG A 452 4.62 -22.13 5.12
C ARG A 452 3.64 -20.96 5.08
N ASN A 453 2.35 -21.22 5.07
CA ASN A 453 1.29 -20.21 5.06
C ASN A 453 -0.01 -20.73 5.66
N PHE A 454 -0.89 -19.82 6.04
CA PHE A 454 -2.26 -20.11 6.48
C PHE A 454 -3.16 -18.90 6.21
N ASP A 455 -4.47 -19.11 6.25
CA ASP A 455 -5.46 -18.05 6.03
C ASP A 455 -5.96 -17.51 7.39
N LEU A 456 -6.12 -16.19 7.46
CA LEU A 456 -6.71 -15.49 8.61
C LEU A 456 -8.23 -15.51 8.51
N GLN A 457 -8.88 -15.52 9.65
CA GLN A 457 -10.34 -15.45 9.73
C GLN A 457 -10.75 -14.34 10.68
N ALA A 458 -11.31 -13.30 10.14
CA ALA A 458 -11.95 -12.24 10.90
C ALA A 458 -13.18 -11.72 10.15
N SER A 459 -14.09 -11.14 10.88
CA SER A 459 -15.28 -10.48 10.33
C SER A 459 -15.55 -9.17 11.08
N ALA A 460 -16.06 -8.18 10.36
CA ALA A 460 -16.60 -6.98 10.96
C ALA A 460 -18.12 -7.10 11.10
N SER A 461 -18.68 -6.57 12.18
CA SER A 461 -20.14 -6.58 12.42
C SER A 461 -20.92 -5.83 11.34
N SER A 462 -20.26 -4.91 10.63
CA SER A 462 -20.78 -4.19 9.47
C SER A 462 -20.85 -5.04 8.20
N GLY A 463 -20.18 -6.18 8.14
CA GLY A 463 -19.97 -6.97 6.92
C GLY A 463 -18.92 -6.41 5.96
N LEU A 464 -18.26 -5.30 6.32
CA LEU A 464 -17.17 -4.73 5.53
C LEU A 464 -15.90 -5.60 5.61
N PRO A 465 -15.06 -5.63 4.55
CA PRO A 465 -13.86 -6.47 4.52
C PRO A 465 -12.82 -6.01 5.55
N VAL A 466 -12.26 -6.95 6.30
CA VAL A 466 -11.19 -6.70 7.26
C VAL A 466 -9.83 -6.68 6.55
N VAL A 467 -8.97 -5.75 6.94
CA VAL A 467 -7.60 -5.61 6.40
C VAL A 467 -6.61 -6.10 7.46
N PHE A 468 -5.63 -6.90 7.02
CA PHE A 468 -4.65 -7.48 7.94
C PHE A 468 -3.25 -6.93 7.70
N SER A 469 -2.49 -6.80 8.80
CA SER A 469 -1.08 -6.43 8.76
C SER A 469 -0.28 -7.20 9.82
N SER A 470 1.05 -7.24 9.65
CA SER A 470 1.97 -7.86 10.61
C SER A 470 2.88 -6.81 11.21
N SER A 471 3.15 -6.90 12.51
CA SER A 471 4.12 -6.05 13.20
C SER A 471 5.58 -6.38 12.82
N ASP A 472 5.82 -7.58 12.26
CA ASP A 472 7.15 -8.02 11.82
C ASP A 472 7.04 -8.91 10.57
N ALA A 473 7.24 -8.29 9.40
CA ALA A 473 7.23 -8.99 8.11
C ALA A 473 8.41 -9.97 7.93
N GLY A 474 9.45 -9.87 8.76
CA GLY A 474 10.57 -10.81 8.80
C GLY A 474 10.18 -12.15 9.46
N VAL A 475 9.23 -12.14 10.39
CA VAL A 475 8.66 -13.35 11.01
C VAL A 475 7.51 -13.86 10.16
N ALA A 476 6.55 -12.99 9.82
CA ALA A 476 5.36 -13.34 9.06
C ALA A 476 4.93 -12.18 8.15
N GLN A 477 4.81 -12.44 6.85
CA GLN A 477 4.31 -11.48 5.87
C GLN A 477 2.83 -11.73 5.59
N VAL A 478 2.02 -10.69 5.64
CA VAL A 478 0.59 -10.74 5.32
C VAL A 478 0.36 -10.22 3.90
N VAL A 479 -0.42 -10.94 3.11
CA VAL A 479 -0.88 -10.53 1.77
C VAL A 479 -2.37 -10.88 1.66
N GLY A 480 -3.22 -9.87 1.67
CA GLY A 480 -4.67 -10.08 1.78
C GLY A 480 -5.02 -10.80 3.08
N GLU A 481 -5.73 -11.91 2.99
CA GLU A 481 -6.09 -12.77 4.14
C GLU A 481 -5.05 -13.87 4.43
N LYS A 482 -3.96 -13.94 3.65
CA LYS A 482 -2.96 -15.00 3.76
C LYS A 482 -1.71 -14.54 4.48
N VAL A 483 -1.26 -15.33 5.45
CA VAL A 483 0.00 -15.16 6.17
C VAL A 483 1.06 -16.10 5.62
N TYR A 484 2.22 -15.58 5.25
CA TYR A 484 3.39 -16.33 4.82
C TYR A 484 4.44 -16.33 5.94
N LEU A 485 4.77 -17.50 6.45
CA LEU A 485 5.76 -17.69 7.52
C LEU A 485 7.17 -17.58 6.93
N LYS A 486 7.98 -16.66 7.44
CA LYS A 486 9.34 -16.37 6.95
C LYS A 486 10.42 -16.87 7.88
N ALA A 487 10.25 -16.68 9.18
CA ALA A 487 11.20 -17.10 10.21
C ALA A 487 10.48 -17.53 11.48
N SER A 488 11.16 -18.30 12.33
CA SER A 488 10.68 -18.57 13.69
C SER A 488 10.79 -17.32 14.54
N GLY A 489 9.77 -17.05 15.37
CA GLY A 489 9.70 -15.87 16.20
C GLY A 489 8.28 -15.59 16.66
N THR A 490 8.07 -14.39 17.17
CA THR A 490 6.76 -13.92 17.61
C THR A 490 6.50 -12.55 17.03
N CYS A 491 5.33 -12.36 16.44
CA CYS A 491 4.85 -11.07 15.98
C CYS A 491 3.35 -10.92 16.30
N GLU A 492 2.84 -9.72 16.15
CA GLU A 492 1.40 -9.47 16.22
C GLU A 492 0.82 -9.40 14.80
N ILE A 493 -0.33 -10.03 14.62
CA ILE A 493 -1.17 -9.85 13.45
C ILE A 493 -2.31 -8.92 13.85
N HIS A 494 -2.44 -7.82 13.13
CA HIS A 494 -3.46 -6.81 13.34
C HIS A 494 -4.59 -7.00 12.34
N ALA A 495 -5.82 -6.85 12.81
CA ALA A 495 -7.03 -6.79 12.01
C ALA A 495 -7.62 -5.39 12.15
N ASP A 496 -7.76 -4.69 11.04
CA ASP A 496 -8.27 -3.34 10.93
C ASP A 496 -9.51 -3.29 10.02
N GLN A 497 -10.43 -2.40 10.31
CA GLN A 497 -11.52 -2.05 9.42
C GLN A 497 -11.74 -0.53 9.46
N PRO A 498 -11.36 0.19 8.38
CA PRO A 498 -11.36 1.67 8.37
C PRO A 498 -12.75 2.31 8.36
N GLY A 499 -13.80 1.53 8.16
CA GLY A 499 -15.17 2.04 8.00
C GLY A 499 -15.48 2.46 6.57
N ASN A 500 -16.63 3.09 6.43
CA ASN A 500 -17.09 3.73 5.21
C ASN A 500 -17.99 4.93 5.60
N ASP A 501 -18.85 5.40 4.71
CA ASP A 501 -19.73 6.54 5.03
C ASP A 501 -20.95 6.16 5.91
N GLU A 502 -21.14 4.89 6.25
CA GLU A 502 -22.22 4.41 7.13
C GLU A 502 -21.67 3.93 8.48
N TYR A 503 -20.48 3.34 8.46
CA TYR A 503 -19.84 2.75 9.62
C TYR A 503 -18.54 3.48 9.95
N GLY A 504 -18.35 3.79 11.22
CA GLY A 504 -17.08 4.32 11.73
C GLY A 504 -15.94 3.30 11.68
N THR A 505 -14.74 3.75 11.99
CA THR A 505 -13.56 2.88 12.06
C THR A 505 -13.68 1.91 13.24
N ALA A 506 -13.52 0.62 13.01
CA ALA A 506 -13.48 -0.37 14.09
C ALA A 506 -12.24 -0.19 14.99
N GLU A 507 -12.33 -0.67 16.21
CA GLU A 507 -11.15 -0.83 17.06
C GLU A 507 -10.27 -1.93 16.50
N ARG A 508 -8.95 -1.65 16.36
CA ARG A 508 -7.98 -2.64 15.94
C ARG A 508 -7.98 -3.84 16.88
N VAL A 509 -8.09 -5.04 16.35
CA VAL A 509 -7.90 -6.27 17.12
C VAL A 509 -6.57 -6.90 16.73
N SER A 510 -5.75 -7.21 17.73
CA SER A 510 -4.43 -7.82 17.54
C SER A 510 -4.41 -9.23 18.11
N ARG A 511 -3.70 -10.14 17.42
CA ARG A 511 -3.45 -11.51 17.86
C ARG A 511 -1.98 -11.83 17.78
N THR A 512 -1.46 -12.43 18.83
CA THR A 512 -0.07 -12.89 18.86
C THR A 512 0.08 -14.13 18.00
N LEU A 513 0.94 -14.07 16.99
CA LEU A 513 1.40 -15.21 16.21
C LEU A 513 2.76 -15.67 16.73
N VAL A 514 2.82 -16.92 17.15
CA VAL A 514 4.07 -17.61 17.49
C VAL A 514 4.41 -18.58 16.37
N VAL A 515 5.56 -18.37 15.73
CA VAL A 515 6.09 -19.28 14.69
C VAL A 515 7.24 -20.07 15.29
N SER A 516 7.02 -21.36 15.46
CA SER A 516 8.05 -22.31 15.91
C SER A 516 8.94 -22.72 14.73
N PRO A 517 10.19 -23.09 14.96
CA PRO A 517 10.98 -23.83 13.98
C PRO A 517 10.19 -25.04 13.48
N SER A 518 10.59 -25.59 12.33
CA SER A 518 9.97 -26.79 11.73
C SER A 518 9.59 -27.82 12.78
N ALA A 519 8.39 -28.39 12.68
CA ALA A 519 7.96 -29.39 13.64
C ALA A 519 9.00 -30.51 13.69
N ILE A 520 9.61 -30.65 14.84
CA ILE A 520 10.34 -31.89 15.13
C ILE A 520 9.23 -32.93 15.18
N SER A 521 9.11 -33.72 14.11
CA SER A 521 8.13 -34.80 14.08
C SER A 521 8.33 -35.66 15.33
N ASP A 522 7.27 -35.91 16.07
CA ASP A 522 7.19 -37.04 16.98
C ASP A 522 7.26 -38.35 16.13
N ALA A 523 8.32 -38.47 15.35
CA ALA A 523 8.66 -39.72 14.68
C ALA A 523 9.20 -40.67 15.75
N VAL A 524 8.29 -41.17 16.52
CA VAL A 524 8.46 -42.53 17.02
C VAL A 524 8.36 -43.43 15.79
N SER A 525 9.41 -43.43 14.96
CA SER A 525 9.58 -44.48 13.98
C SER A 525 9.84 -45.76 14.79
N ALA A 526 9.01 -46.75 14.59
CA ALA A 526 9.27 -48.11 15.05
C ALA A 526 10.71 -48.48 14.61
N GLY A 527 11.68 -48.48 15.54
CA GLY A 527 13.08 -48.72 15.28
C GLY A 527 14.07 -47.76 15.96
N THR A 528 13.65 -46.79 16.74
CA THR A 528 14.58 -45.92 17.49
C THR A 528 15.17 -46.66 18.69
N LEU A 529 16.50 -46.63 18.78
CA LEU A 529 17.24 -47.21 19.93
C LEU A 529 17.00 -46.38 21.22
N TRP A 530 16.24 -45.30 21.15
CA TRP A 530 15.97 -44.42 22.26
C TRP A 530 14.51 -44.42 22.68
N GLU A 531 14.26 -44.48 24.00
CA GLU A 531 12.95 -44.38 24.61
C GLU A 531 12.95 -43.31 25.70
N VAL A 532 11.95 -42.40 25.68
CA VAL A 532 11.80 -41.35 26.68
C VAL A 532 10.43 -41.51 27.35
N ARG A 533 10.42 -41.71 28.67
CA ARG A 533 9.22 -41.92 29.46
C ARG A 533 9.08 -40.88 30.56
N PRO A 534 7.92 -40.26 30.77
CA PRO A 534 7.68 -39.45 31.95
C PRO A 534 7.70 -40.31 33.22
N LEU A 535 8.24 -39.75 34.28
CA LEU A 535 8.19 -40.39 35.60
C LEU A 535 6.98 -39.85 36.39
N ARG A 536 6.63 -40.52 37.52
CA ARG A 536 5.46 -40.17 38.34
C ARG A 536 5.55 -38.76 38.93
N ASN A 537 6.75 -38.20 39.08
CA ASN A 537 6.96 -36.84 39.55
C ASN A 537 6.95 -35.89 38.38
N ALA A 538 6.15 -34.82 38.43
CA ALA A 538 6.13 -33.78 37.39
C ALA A 538 7.52 -33.20 37.14
N GLY A 539 7.86 -32.97 35.88
CA GLY A 539 9.16 -32.44 35.48
C GLY A 539 10.30 -33.44 35.48
N HIS A 540 10.02 -34.75 35.55
CA HIS A 540 11.02 -35.84 35.55
C HIS A 540 10.77 -36.81 34.43
N TRP A 541 11.81 -37.24 33.73
CA TRP A 541 11.75 -38.22 32.64
C TRP A 541 12.88 -39.23 32.77
N ARG A 542 12.61 -40.45 32.32
CA ARG A 542 13.64 -41.47 32.14
C ARG A 542 13.93 -41.62 30.65
N VAL A 543 15.19 -41.49 30.30
CA VAL A 543 15.73 -41.74 28.96
C VAL A 543 16.40 -43.11 28.99
N ILE A 544 16.05 -43.99 28.05
CA ILE A 544 16.56 -45.35 27.93
C ILE A 544 17.15 -45.51 26.52
N TYR A 545 18.32 -46.10 26.45
CA TYR A 545 18.98 -46.48 25.19
C TYR A 545 19.07 -48.00 25.07
N HIS A 546 18.55 -48.57 24.01
CA HIS A 546 18.50 -49.99 23.73
C HIS A 546 19.62 -50.50 22.82
N GLY A 547 20.62 -49.65 22.48
CA GLY A 547 21.73 -49.97 21.61
C GLY A 547 23.00 -50.39 22.35
N GLN A 548 24.13 -50.49 21.59
CA GLN A 548 25.42 -50.95 22.09
C GLN A 548 26.49 -49.84 22.09
N ALA A 549 26.10 -48.54 21.83
CA ALA A 549 27.05 -47.43 21.81
C ALA A 549 27.60 -47.13 23.22
N LYS A 550 28.86 -46.68 23.27
CA LYS A 550 29.57 -46.35 24.52
C LYS A 550 29.51 -44.89 24.91
N GLU A 551 29.29 -43.98 23.93
CA GLU A 551 29.18 -42.57 24.16
C GLU A 551 27.73 -42.09 23.96
N LEU A 552 27.00 -42.02 25.06
CA LEU A 552 25.62 -41.62 25.08
C LEU A 552 25.46 -40.29 25.80
N ARG A 553 24.77 -39.34 25.16
CA ARG A 553 24.58 -38.01 25.73
C ARG A 553 23.11 -37.55 25.56
N ALA A 554 22.60 -36.94 26.60
CA ALA A 554 21.28 -36.32 26.64
C ALA A 554 21.43 -34.84 27.00
N THR A 555 21.08 -33.94 26.11
CA THR A 555 21.15 -32.49 26.34
C THR A 555 19.77 -31.90 26.19
N VAL A 556 19.32 -31.12 27.18
CA VAL A 556 18.03 -30.43 27.14
C VAL A 556 18.26 -28.94 26.88
N PHE A 557 17.49 -28.39 25.97
CA PHE A 557 17.53 -26.98 25.58
C PHE A 557 16.20 -26.30 25.89
N ASP A 558 16.24 -25.03 26.25
CA ASP A 558 15.07 -24.18 26.19
C ASP A 558 14.72 -23.80 24.73
N LEU A 559 13.59 -23.15 24.50
CA LEU A 559 13.15 -22.75 23.15
C LEU A 559 14.04 -21.68 22.48
N ARG A 560 14.96 -21.05 23.24
CA ARG A 560 15.98 -20.14 22.70
C ARG A 560 17.26 -20.86 22.27
N GLY A 561 17.29 -22.19 22.42
CA GLY A 561 18.46 -23.01 22.12
C GLY A 561 19.54 -23.01 23.20
N ILE A 562 19.24 -22.52 24.41
CA ILE A 562 20.16 -22.50 25.54
C ILE A 562 20.10 -23.85 26.25
N PRO A 563 21.21 -24.58 26.45
CA PRO A 563 21.21 -25.83 27.17
C PRO A 563 20.91 -25.59 28.67
N VAL A 564 19.88 -26.28 29.18
CA VAL A 564 19.43 -26.23 30.59
C VAL A 564 19.80 -27.48 31.37
N ALA A 565 20.09 -28.59 30.68
CA ALA A 565 20.63 -29.80 31.26
C ALA A 565 21.48 -30.55 30.22
N ASP A 566 22.57 -31.16 30.66
CA ASP A 566 23.46 -31.93 29.81
C ASP A 566 24.00 -33.12 30.62
N VAL A 567 23.68 -34.34 30.19
CA VAL A 567 23.98 -35.56 30.94
C VAL A 567 24.61 -36.60 30.05
N HIS A 568 25.70 -37.17 30.51
CA HIS A 568 26.33 -38.36 29.93
C HIS A 568 25.66 -39.63 30.49
N ILE A 569 25.33 -40.59 29.63
CA ILE A 569 24.56 -41.78 30.02
C ILE A 569 25.54 -42.97 30.11
N GLU A 570 25.87 -43.39 31.31
CA GLU A 570 26.90 -44.44 31.55
C GLU A 570 26.37 -45.89 31.49
N LYS A 571 25.05 -46.10 31.74
CA LYS A 571 24.44 -47.45 31.87
C LYS A 571 23.22 -47.68 31.02
N GLY A 572 23.10 -47.06 29.86
CA GLY A 572 21.96 -47.24 28.95
C GLY A 572 20.65 -46.55 29.41
N SER A 573 20.62 -45.90 30.58
CA SER A 573 19.49 -45.07 30.99
C SER A 573 19.91 -43.98 31.95
N VAL A 574 19.15 -42.85 31.94
CA VAL A 574 19.35 -41.74 32.88
C VAL A 574 18.00 -41.11 33.22
N ASP A 575 17.85 -40.62 34.42
CA ASP A 575 16.71 -39.82 34.85
C ASP A 575 17.06 -38.31 34.71
N LEU A 576 16.27 -37.62 33.94
CA LEU A 576 16.35 -36.18 33.74
C LEU A 576 15.35 -35.44 34.62
N SER A 577 15.76 -34.36 35.25
CA SER A 577 14.88 -33.53 36.03
C SER A 577 14.91 -32.07 35.52
N LEU A 578 13.76 -31.53 35.20
CA LEU A 578 13.52 -30.13 34.92
C LEU A 578 12.68 -29.46 36.03
N ALA A 579 12.58 -30.08 37.20
CA ALA A 579 11.77 -29.56 38.32
C ALA A 579 12.22 -28.18 38.81
N ALA A 580 13.52 -27.83 38.60
CA ALA A 580 14.08 -26.52 38.91
C ALA A 580 13.97 -25.49 37.75
N GLN A 581 13.45 -25.91 36.60
CA GLN A 581 13.30 -25.07 35.45
C GLN A 581 11.87 -24.51 35.36
N PRO A 582 11.66 -23.34 34.73
CA PRO A 582 10.33 -22.79 34.51
C PRO A 582 9.39 -23.79 33.81
N ARG A 583 8.08 -23.67 34.07
CA ARG A 583 7.07 -24.45 33.31
C ARG A 583 7.15 -24.07 31.84
N GLY A 584 7.06 -25.03 30.97
CA GLY A 584 7.16 -24.78 29.53
C GLY A 584 7.62 -25.99 28.71
N VAL A 585 7.92 -25.73 27.45
CA VAL A 585 8.41 -26.71 26.49
C VAL A 585 9.92 -26.66 26.42
N TYR A 586 10.54 -27.86 26.38
CA TYR A 586 11.98 -28.06 26.26
C TYR A 586 12.27 -29.08 25.15
N LEU A 587 13.43 -28.98 24.54
CA LEU A 587 13.91 -29.90 23.52
C LEU A 587 15.01 -30.81 24.11
N LEU A 588 14.78 -32.11 24.06
CA LEU A 588 15.76 -33.11 24.47
C LEU A 588 16.50 -33.67 23.25
N LYS A 589 17.77 -33.39 23.15
CA LYS A 589 18.68 -33.93 22.15
C LYS A 589 19.39 -35.16 22.69
N LEU A 590 19.25 -36.30 22.01
CA LEU A 590 19.86 -37.57 22.34
C LEU A 590 20.85 -37.96 21.23
N THR A 591 22.05 -38.38 21.60
CA THR A 591 23.03 -38.86 20.63
C THR A 591 23.82 -40.05 21.18
N ASP A 592 24.15 -40.96 20.28
CA ASP A 592 25.01 -42.12 20.50
C ASP A 592 26.36 -42.02 19.74
N GLY A 593 26.69 -40.79 19.31
CA GLY A 593 27.91 -40.52 18.51
C GLY A 593 27.74 -40.81 17.00
N ARG A 594 26.68 -41.52 16.58
CA ARG A 594 26.35 -41.87 15.17
C ARG A 594 24.99 -41.40 14.73
N SER A 595 24.03 -41.42 15.64
CA SER A 595 22.64 -41.01 15.43
C SER A 595 22.29 -39.84 16.33
N LEU A 596 21.32 -39.03 15.89
CA LEU A 596 20.76 -37.90 16.60
C LEU A 596 19.25 -38.05 16.64
N VAL A 597 18.68 -37.96 17.84
CA VAL A 597 17.22 -37.97 18.07
C VAL A 597 16.86 -36.76 18.91
N VAL A 598 15.77 -36.09 18.56
CA VAL A 598 15.27 -34.95 19.32
C VAL A 598 13.84 -35.24 19.77
N ASN A 599 13.56 -35.06 21.05
CA ASN A 599 12.26 -35.23 21.66
C ASN A 599 11.79 -33.93 22.32
N LYS A 600 10.48 -33.73 22.38
CA LYS A 600 9.84 -32.63 23.10
C LYS A 600 9.53 -33.09 24.54
N LEU A 601 9.97 -32.31 25.52
CA LEU A 601 9.61 -32.45 26.92
C LEU A 601 8.67 -31.30 27.33
N VAL A 602 7.62 -31.59 28.09
CA VAL A 602 6.73 -30.56 28.64
C VAL A 602 6.82 -30.58 30.15
N ASN A 603 7.36 -29.52 30.72
CA ASN A 603 7.45 -29.32 32.18
C ASN A 603 6.19 -28.60 32.66
N TYR A 604 5.29 -29.32 33.35
CA TYR A 604 3.98 -28.80 33.79
C TYR A 604 4.05 -28.09 35.14
#